data_df66cc46b954ffcf15cfa066f816add7
#
_entry.id   df66cc46b954ffcf15cfa066f816add7
#
_cell.length_a   1.000
_cell.length_b   1.000
_cell.length_c   1.000
_cell.angle_alpha   90.00
_cell.angle_beta   90.00
_cell.angle_gamma   90.00
#
_symmetry.space_group_name_H-M   'P 1'
#
loop_
_entity.id
_entity.type
_entity.pdbx_description
1 polymer ?
#
loop_
_entity_poly.entity_id
_entity_poly.type
_entity_poly.pdbx_seq_one_letter_code
_entity_poly.pdbx_strand_id
1 'polypeptide(L)'
;MTSEEIIALLPYQKPFLFVDELKNISEDGITGNYTFESTSFFYEGHFKDNPVTPGVILTEVMAQIGVVCLGIFLLQDKIGELSLPKISLTSNQIDFFLPVFPGEKVTVVSEKEFFRFNKLKCKVQLFNASKELVCRGFISGMIK
;
A
#
# COMPACT_ATOMS: atom_id res chain seq x y z
N MET A 1 -2.97 14.01 11.52
CA MET A 1 -2.49 12.66 11.92
C MET A 1 -1.04 12.49 11.55
N THR A 2 -0.29 11.84 12.42
CA THR A 2 1.10 11.48 12.13
C THR A 2 1.16 10.15 11.39
N SER A 3 2.33 9.87 10.81
CA SER A 3 2.61 8.57 10.19
C SER A 3 2.34 7.42 11.16
N GLU A 4 2.84 7.53 12.38
CA GLU A 4 2.70 6.50 13.41
C GLU A 4 1.24 6.28 13.80
N GLU A 5 0.45 7.34 13.88
CA GLU A 5 -0.99 7.25 14.20
C GLU A 5 -1.75 6.50 13.09
N ILE A 6 -1.45 6.79 11.83
CA ILE A 6 -2.09 6.11 10.70
C ILE A 6 -1.74 4.63 10.69
N ILE A 7 -0.45 4.31 10.83
CA ILE A 7 0.03 2.92 10.83
C ILE A 7 -0.61 2.13 11.98
N ALA A 8 -0.74 2.75 13.15
CA ALA A 8 -1.36 2.10 14.31
C ALA A 8 -2.84 1.75 14.08
N LEU A 9 -3.50 2.45 13.16
CA LEU A 9 -4.92 2.22 12.85
C LEU A 9 -5.13 1.21 11.72
N LEU A 10 -4.07 0.71 11.10
CA LEU A 10 -4.20 -0.28 10.03
C LEU A 10 -4.79 -1.58 10.58
N PRO A 11 -5.73 -2.19 9.86
CA PRO A 11 -6.37 -3.45 10.30
C PRO A 11 -5.51 -4.68 10.03
N TYR A 12 -4.23 -4.48 9.75
CA TYR A 12 -3.30 -5.55 9.41
C TYR A 12 -2.31 -5.81 10.52
N GLN A 13 -1.78 -7.02 10.58
CA GLN A 13 -0.68 -7.39 11.45
C GLN A 13 0.25 -8.33 10.71
N LYS A 14 1.48 -8.47 11.17
CA LYS A 14 2.43 -9.41 10.57
C LYS A 14 1.83 -10.83 10.55
N PRO A 15 2.00 -11.59 9.49
CA PRO A 15 2.90 -11.34 8.36
C PRO A 15 2.28 -10.56 7.19
N PHE A 16 1.13 -9.92 7.36
CA PHE A 16 0.43 -9.22 6.28
C PHE A 16 0.35 -7.69 6.49
N LEU A 17 1.32 -7.12 7.19
CA LEU A 17 1.47 -5.67 7.34
C LEU A 17 2.67 -5.22 6.48
N PHE A 18 2.40 -4.43 5.45
CA PHE A 18 3.38 -4.02 4.45
C PHE A 18 3.63 -2.51 4.41
N VAL A 19 3.68 -1.88 5.59
CA VAL A 19 3.95 -0.44 5.72
C VAL A 19 4.97 -0.23 6.81
N ASP A 20 6.09 0.38 6.49
CA ASP A 20 7.12 0.74 7.48
C ASP A 20 7.02 2.21 7.87
N GLU A 21 6.96 3.11 6.88
CA GLU A 21 6.94 4.56 7.11
C GLU A 21 6.05 5.25 6.09
N LEU A 22 5.49 6.39 6.50
CA LEU A 22 4.69 7.25 5.61
C LEU A 22 5.27 8.65 5.59
N LYS A 23 5.17 9.32 4.45
CA LYS A 23 5.66 10.68 4.21
C LYS A 23 4.69 11.44 3.30
N ASN A 24 4.83 12.76 3.27
CA ASN A 24 4.08 13.62 2.35
C ASN A 24 2.57 13.36 2.40
N ILE A 25 2.05 13.23 3.62
CA ILE A 25 0.64 12.93 3.83
C ILE A 25 -0.19 14.19 3.62
N SER A 26 -1.12 14.15 2.68
CA SER A 26 -2.02 15.26 2.39
C SER A 26 -3.35 14.73 1.86
N GLU A 27 -4.30 15.65 1.63
CA GLU A 27 -5.58 15.28 1.03
C GLU A 27 -5.43 14.79 -0.42
N ASP A 28 -4.34 15.14 -1.07
CA ASP A 28 -4.10 14.80 -2.48
C ASP A 28 -3.30 13.53 -2.68
N GLY A 29 -2.65 13.02 -1.64
CA GLY A 29 -1.85 11.83 -1.80
C GLY A 29 -1.00 11.48 -0.59
N ILE A 30 -0.22 10.44 -0.75
CA ILE A 30 0.63 9.89 0.30
C ILE A 30 1.81 9.15 -0.33
N THR A 31 2.94 9.17 0.39
CA THR A 31 4.12 8.37 0.04
C THR A 31 4.44 7.46 1.22
N GLY A 32 4.85 6.25 0.96
CA GLY A 32 5.26 5.33 2.01
C GLY A 32 6.29 4.35 1.52
N ASN A 33 6.87 3.59 2.45
CA ASN A 33 7.86 2.59 2.10
C ASN A 33 7.66 1.30 2.91
N TYR A 34 8.26 0.25 2.38
CA TYR A 34 8.29 -1.06 3.02
C TYR A 34 9.55 -1.80 2.58
N THR A 35 10.24 -2.45 3.52
CA THR A 35 11.39 -3.31 3.22
C THR A 35 10.94 -4.76 3.34
N PHE A 36 11.09 -5.53 2.27
CA PHE A 36 10.71 -6.93 2.25
C PHE A 36 11.68 -7.75 3.08
N GLU A 37 11.15 -8.44 4.10
CA GLU A 37 11.95 -9.36 4.89
C GLU A 37 12.27 -10.59 4.05
N SER A 38 13.54 -10.98 3.97
CA SER A 38 13.97 -12.13 3.15
C SER A 38 13.39 -13.46 3.64
N THR A 39 12.89 -13.49 4.87
CA THR A 39 12.25 -14.66 5.48
C THR A 39 10.74 -14.71 5.26
N SER A 40 10.18 -13.78 4.48
CA SER A 40 8.74 -13.75 4.24
C SER A 40 8.25 -15.04 3.60
N PHE A 41 7.06 -15.48 4.02
CA PHE A 41 6.53 -16.81 3.68
C PHE A 41 6.38 -17.05 2.17
N PHE A 42 6.07 -16.01 1.39
CA PHE A 42 5.82 -16.18 -0.04
C PHE A 42 7.10 -16.47 -0.84
N TYR A 43 8.28 -16.19 -0.29
CA TYR A 43 9.53 -16.47 -1.00
C TYR A 43 9.89 -17.94 -1.07
N GLU A 44 9.33 -18.76 -0.17
CA GLU A 44 9.58 -20.22 -0.18
C GLU A 44 9.04 -20.88 -1.45
N GLY A 45 7.92 -20.39 -1.96
CA GLY A 45 7.25 -21.00 -3.11
C GLY A 45 7.26 -20.16 -4.38
N HIS A 46 7.69 -18.92 -4.34
CA HIS A 46 7.61 -18.00 -5.47
C HIS A 46 8.99 -17.40 -5.80
N PHE A 47 9.81 -18.03 -6.58
CA PHE A 47 9.65 -19.33 -7.21
C PHE A 47 10.60 -20.34 -6.56
N LYS A 48 10.42 -21.63 -6.87
CA LYS A 48 11.31 -22.68 -6.40
C LYS A 48 12.76 -22.37 -6.78
N ASP A 49 13.66 -22.29 -5.77
CA ASP A 49 15.07 -21.97 -5.92
C ASP A 49 15.40 -20.60 -6.56
N ASN A 50 14.38 -19.74 -6.72
CA ASN A 50 14.56 -18.41 -7.27
C ASN A 50 13.52 -17.45 -6.68
N PRO A 51 13.72 -16.97 -5.43
CA PRO A 51 12.73 -16.13 -4.78
C PRO A 51 12.62 -14.75 -5.42
N VAL A 52 11.39 -14.37 -5.72
CA VAL A 52 11.03 -13.04 -6.23
C VAL A 52 9.69 -12.65 -5.63
N THR A 53 9.49 -11.38 -5.40
CA THR A 53 8.26 -10.89 -4.77
C THR A 53 7.08 -11.06 -5.74
N PRO A 54 6.00 -11.76 -5.33
CA PRO A 54 4.82 -11.90 -6.19
C PRO A 54 4.19 -10.55 -6.53
N GLY A 55 3.76 -10.39 -7.79
CA GLY A 55 3.09 -9.16 -8.22
C GLY A 55 1.85 -8.84 -7.37
N VAL A 56 1.13 -9.87 -6.91
CA VAL A 56 -0.03 -9.67 -6.05
C VAL A 56 0.35 -9.07 -4.70
N ILE A 57 1.55 -9.35 -4.19
CA ILE A 57 2.05 -8.75 -2.95
C ILE A 57 2.48 -7.30 -3.20
N LEU A 58 3.09 -6.99 -4.35
CA LEU A 58 3.39 -5.60 -4.71
C LEU A 58 2.11 -4.78 -4.81
N THR A 59 1.05 -5.35 -5.38
CA THR A 59 -0.26 -4.71 -5.44
C THR A 59 -0.80 -4.45 -4.03
N GLU A 60 -0.65 -5.42 -3.11
CA GLU A 60 -1.09 -5.26 -1.73
C GLU A 60 -0.32 -4.16 -1.01
N VAL A 61 1.00 -4.08 -1.22
CA VAL A 61 1.81 -2.98 -0.65
C VAL A 61 1.29 -1.62 -1.11
N MET A 62 1.03 -1.48 -2.41
CA MET A 62 0.47 -0.24 -2.97
C MET A 62 -0.93 0.05 -2.42
N ALA A 63 -1.76 -0.97 -2.24
CA ALA A 63 -3.10 -0.81 -1.69
C ALA A 63 -3.05 -0.36 -0.22
N GLN A 64 -2.21 -0.98 0.59
CA GLN A 64 -2.09 -0.63 2.01
C GLN A 64 -1.56 0.80 2.19
N ILE A 65 -0.48 1.15 1.52
CA ILE A 65 0.10 2.50 1.61
C ILE A 65 -0.78 3.52 0.90
N GLY A 66 -1.11 3.24 -0.36
CA GLY A 66 -1.71 4.23 -1.25
C GLY A 66 -3.20 4.45 -1.05
N VAL A 67 -3.93 3.44 -0.63
CA VAL A 67 -5.39 3.51 -0.51
C VAL A 67 -5.83 3.46 0.95
N VAL A 68 -5.38 2.46 1.70
CA VAL A 68 -5.84 2.28 3.09
C VAL A 68 -5.29 3.38 4.00
N CYS A 69 -3.99 3.64 3.95
CA CYS A 69 -3.39 4.70 4.78
C CYS A 69 -3.96 6.08 4.41
N LEU A 70 -4.07 6.37 3.12
CA LEU A 70 -4.67 7.64 2.67
C LEU A 70 -6.13 7.74 3.09
N GLY A 71 -6.89 6.65 2.97
CA GLY A 71 -8.28 6.61 3.40
C GLY A 71 -8.46 6.89 4.89
N ILE A 72 -7.60 6.34 5.73
CA ILE A 72 -7.60 6.63 7.16
C ILE A 72 -7.35 8.12 7.41
N PHE A 73 -6.38 8.71 6.72
CA PHE A 73 -6.10 10.14 6.82
C PHE A 73 -7.32 10.98 6.40
N LEU A 74 -7.93 10.66 5.29
CA LEU A 74 -9.10 11.40 4.77
C LEU A 74 -10.32 11.30 5.68
N LEU A 75 -10.41 10.24 6.48
CA LEU A 75 -11.52 9.99 7.39
C LEU A 75 -11.21 10.33 8.84
N GLN A 76 -10.08 10.98 9.11
CA GLN A 76 -9.63 11.19 10.48
C GLN A 76 -10.66 11.86 11.40
N ASP A 77 -11.50 12.73 10.85
CA ASP A 77 -12.54 13.42 11.61
C ASP A 77 -13.69 12.49 12.02
N LYS A 78 -13.81 11.33 11.41
CA LYS A 78 -14.85 10.33 11.68
C LYS A 78 -14.33 9.14 12.48
N ILE A 79 -13.00 9.03 12.64
CA ILE A 79 -12.39 7.98 13.45
C ILE A 79 -12.59 8.32 14.91
N GLY A 80 -13.22 7.43 15.68
CA GLY A 80 -13.54 7.66 17.09
C GLY A 80 -15.04 7.72 17.36
N GLU A 81 -15.86 8.01 16.35
CA GLU A 81 -17.31 7.93 16.45
C GLU A 81 -17.82 6.55 16.05
N LEU A 82 -17.04 5.85 15.25
CA LEU A 82 -17.37 4.53 14.70
C LEU A 82 -16.19 3.59 14.89
N SER A 83 -16.44 2.29 14.73
CA SER A 83 -15.38 1.29 14.64
C SER A 83 -14.38 1.68 13.54
N LEU A 84 -13.15 1.15 13.61
CA LEU A 84 -12.13 1.39 12.60
C LEU A 84 -12.69 1.22 11.20
N PRO A 85 -12.44 2.17 10.29
CA PRO A 85 -12.93 2.07 8.94
C PRO A 85 -12.35 0.85 8.25
N LYS A 86 -13.20 0.07 7.61
CA LYS A 86 -12.78 -1.07 6.80
C LYS A 86 -12.76 -0.62 5.35
N ILE A 87 -11.62 -0.77 4.72
CA ILE A 87 -11.45 -0.43 3.31
C ILE A 87 -11.25 -1.73 2.54
N SER A 88 -12.20 -2.03 1.66
CA SER A 88 -12.16 -3.22 0.83
C SER A 88 -11.77 -2.85 -0.58
N LEU A 89 -10.82 -3.59 -1.15
CA LEU A 89 -10.40 -3.40 -2.52
C LEU A 89 -11.55 -3.71 -3.47
N THR A 90 -11.86 -2.80 -4.40
CA THR A 90 -12.94 -2.98 -5.37
C THR A 90 -12.45 -3.16 -6.78
N SER A 91 -11.32 -2.57 -7.14
CA SER A 91 -10.70 -2.79 -8.43
C SER A 91 -9.22 -2.42 -8.40
N ASN A 92 -8.46 -3.06 -9.27
CA ASN A 92 -7.10 -2.65 -9.51
C ASN A 92 -6.75 -2.95 -10.98
N GLN A 93 -5.88 -2.11 -11.53
CA GLN A 93 -5.34 -2.31 -12.87
C GLN A 93 -3.88 -1.89 -12.79
N ILE A 94 -2.98 -2.86 -12.75
CA ILE A 94 -1.55 -2.65 -12.49
C ILE A 94 -0.74 -3.27 -13.61
N ASP A 95 0.24 -2.51 -14.11
CA ASP A 95 1.25 -3.00 -15.05
C ASP A 95 2.58 -3.15 -14.32
N PHE A 96 3.24 -4.28 -14.53
CA PHE A 96 4.51 -4.63 -13.88
C PHE A 96 5.65 -4.58 -14.87
N PHE A 97 6.77 -3.96 -14.49
CA PHE A 97 7.90 -3.74 -15.38
C PHE A 97 9.21 -4.37 -14.89
N LEU A 98 9.41 -4.43 -13.58
CA LEU A 98 10.66 -4.91 -12.97
C LEU A 98 10.37 -5.84 -11.79
N PRO A 99 11.27 -6.80 -11.52
CA PRO A 99 11.14 -7.64 -10.34
C PRO A 99 11.62 -6.93 -9.07
N VAL A 100 11.10 -7.39 -7.93
CA VAL A 100 11.58 -6.99 -6.60
C VAL A 100 12.04 -8.24 -5.87
N PHE A 101 13.25 -8.20 -5.32
CA PHE A 101 13.87 -9.35 -4.68
C PHE A 101 13.78 -9.28 -3.15
N PRO A 102 13.98 -10.42 -2.44
CA PRO A 102 14.00 -10.42 -0.98
C PRO A 102 14.98 -9.39 -0.43
N GLY A 103 14.57 -8.69 0.62
CA GLY A 103 15.40 -7.68 1.28
C GLY A 103 15.36 -6.28 0.67
N GLU A 104 14.70 -6.11 -0.49
CA GLU A 104 14.63 -4.80 -1.13
C GLU A 104 13.63 -3.88 -0.45
N LYS A 105 14.01 -2.60 -0.38
CA LYS A 105 13.11 -1.54 0.07
C LYS A 105 12.40 -0.96 -1.14
N VAL A 106 11.07 -0.83 -1.04
CA VAL A 106 10.26 -0.21 -2.08
C VAL A 106 9.60 1.04 -1.55
N THR A 107 9.33 1.99 -2.43
CA THR A 107 8.64 3.24 -2.13
C THR A 107 7.40 3.34 -2.99
N VAL A 108 6.28 3.64 -2.35
CA VAL A 108 4.98 3.80 -3.03
C VAL A 108 4.62 5.29 -3.02
N VAL A 109 4.22 5.80 -4.18
CA VAL A 109 3.68 7.15 -4.33
C VAL A 109 2.23 7.01 -4.81
N SER A 110 1.31 7.60 -4.08
CA SER A 110 -0.13 7.54 -4.39
C SER A 110 -0.69 8.94 -4.54
N GLU A 111 -1.44 9.15 -5.61
CA GLU A 111 -2.18 10.39 -5.87
C GLU A 111 -3.67 10.08 -5.87
N LYS A 112 -4.44 10.85 -5.11
CA LYS A 112 -5.89 10.72 -5.10
C LYS A 112 -6.47 11.18 -6.43
N GLU A 113 -7.17 10.28 -7.12
CA GLU A 113 -7.97 10.64 -8.30
C GLU A 113 -9.31 11.25 -7.86
N PHE A 114 -10.00 10.55 -6.95
CA PHE A 114 -11.21 11.06 -6.32
C PHE A 114 -11.51 10.29 -5.03
N PHE A 115 -12.28 10.95 -4.16
CA PHE A 115 -12.87 10.32 -2.98
C PHE A 115 -14.30 10.83 -2.86
N ARG A 116 -15.25 9.97 -3.19
CA ARG A 116 -16.69 10.32 -3.15
C ARG A 116 -17.54 9.07 -3.03
N PHE A 117 -18.69 9.21 -2.39
CA PHE A 117 -19.62 8.10 -2.17
C PHE A 117 -18.93 6.88 -1.54
N ASN A 118 -18.06 7.16 -0.56
CA ASN A 118 -17.26 6.16 0.16
C ASN A 118 -16.30 5.35 -0.72
N LYS A 119 -16.05 5.80 -1.94
CA LYS A 119 -15.09 5.17 -2.86
C LYS A 119 -13.88 6.07 -3.03
N LEU A 120 -12.71 5.51 -2.76
CA LEU A 120 -11.42 6.16 -2.96
C LEU A 120 -10.72 5.50 -4.14
N LYS A 121 -10.36 6.30 -5.13
CA LYS A 121 -9.56 5.83 -6.27
C LYS A 121 -8.25 6.59 -6.30
N CYS A 122 -7.15 5.86 -6.43
CA CYS A 122 -5.80 6.42 -6.45
C CYS A 122 -5.01 5.92 -7.65
N LYS A 123 -4.17 6.81 -8.16
CA LYS A 123 -3.10 6.47 -9.09
C LYS A 123 -1.89 6.11 -8.24
N VAL A 124 -1.35 4.91 -8.43
CA VAL A 124 -0.26 4.40 -7.59
C VAL A 124 0.95 4.02 -8.43
N GLN A 125 2.13 4.26 -7.85
CA GLN A 125 3.41 3.89 -8.44
C GLN A 125 4.28 3.27 -7.35
N LEU A 126 5.05 2.23 -7.72
CA LEU A 126 5.97 1.58 -6.80
C LEU A 126 7.36 1.60 -7.42
N PHE A 127 8.33 2.07 -6.65
CA PHE A 127 9.74 2.21 -7.05
C PHE A 127 10.63 1.30 -6.21
N ASN A 128 11.69 0.77 -6.81
CA ASN A 128 12.67 -0.04 -6.08
C ASN A 128 13.71 0.85 -5.37
N ALA A 129 14.70 0.22 -4.72
CA ALA A 129 15.73 0.94 -3.98
C ALA A 129 16.59 1.82 -4.89
N SER A 130 16.69 1.49 -6.18
CA SER A 130 17.40 2.30 -7.19
C SER A 130 16.52 3.39 -7.81
N LYS A 131 15.32 3.59 -7.28
CA LYS A 131 14.34 4.59 -7.76
C LYS A 131 13.83 4.30 -9.17
N GLU A 132 13.88 3.06 -9.59
CA GLU A 132 13.30 2.64 -10.87
C GLU A 132 11.83 2.27 -10.67
N LEU A 133 11.00 2.59 -11.67
CA LEU A 133 9.58 2.24 -11.62
C LEU A 133 9.40 0.73 -11.82
N VAL A 134 8.88 0.09 -10.79
CA VAL A 134 8.61 -1.36 -10.78
C VAL A 134 7.23 -1.68 -11.34
N CYS A 135 6.22 -0.97 -10.86
CA CYS A 135 4.85 -1.16 -11.32
C CYS A 135 4.04 0.11 -11.06
N ARG A 136 2.92 0.24 -11.77
CA ARG A 136 2.02 1.38 -11.63
C ARG A 136 0.62 1.05 -12.10
N GLY A 137 -0.33 1.84 -11.69
CA GLY A 137 -1.70 1.73 -12.16
C GLY A 137 -2.68 2.45 -11.27
N PHE A 138 -3.89 1.90 -11.21
CA PHE A 138 -4.98 2.47 -10.43
C PHE A 138 -5.53 1.43 -9.48
N ILE A 139 -5.81 1.85 -8.26
CA ILE A 139 -6.43 1.00 -7.24
C ILE A 139 -7.61 1.77 -6.65
N SER A 140 -8.74 1.09 -6.51
CA SER A 140 -9.93 1.64 -5.86
C SER A 140 -10.31 0.79 -4.66
N GLY A 141 -10.80 1.47 -3.62
CA GLY A 141 -11.34 0.81 -2.44
C GLY A 141 -12.64 1.46 -1.99
N MET A 142 -13.47 0.68 -1.32
CA MET A 142 -14.70 1.17 -0.69
C MET A 142 -14.53 1.18 0.82
N ILE A 143 -15.02 2.22 1.44
CA ILE A 143 -14.99 2.37 2.89
C ILE A 143 -16.34 1.96 3.43
N LYS A 144 -16.31 1.09 4.42
CA LYS A 144 -17.52 0.57 5.08
C LYS A 144 -17.52 0.92 6.56
#